data_a385009170c47b05cc77daea129367e1
#
_entry.id   a385009170c47b05cc77daea129367e1
#
_cell.length_a   1.000
_cell.length_b   1.000
_cell.length_c   1.000
_cell.angle_alpha   90.00
_cell.angle_beta   90.00
_cell.angle_gamma   90.00
#
_symmetry.space_group_name_H-M   'P 1'
#
loop_
_entity.id
_entity.type
_entity.pdbx_description
1 polymer ?
#
loop_
_entity_poly.entity_id
_entity_poly.type
_entity_poly.pdbx_seq_one_letter_code
_entity_poly.pdbx_strand_id
1 'polypeptide(L)'
;MSDSPERLHLRRQLEAHLTELGYSCVRMKRATLPVPEIVRVSPVRGRIAYGETVLRSDLRRRSCHERLLFFSQRRTRHRSSILFFIGVGEADEPELEALLEQLDIRSGTRGGHVHVVPIALSAPTRRRTSPREARG
;
A
#
# COMPACT_ATOMS: atom_id res chain seq x y z
N MET A 1 9.23 11.50 -13.74
CA MET A 1 9.57 10.08 -13.79
C MET A 1 8.29 9.26 -13.87
N SER A 2 8.21 8.38 -14.83
CA SER A 2 7.00 7.60 -15.02
C SER A 2 7.06 6.33 -14.17
N ASP A 3 5.89 5.91 -13.71
CA ASP A 3 5.77 4.69 -12.92
C ASP A 3 5.92 3.47 -13.82
N SER A 4 6.50 2.42 -13.26
CA SER A 4 6.58 1.16 -13.98
C SER A 4 5.20 0.52 -14.09
N PRO A 5 4.99 -0.38 -15.06
CA PRO A 5 3.71 -1.09 -15.14
C PRO A 5 3.36 -1.85 -13.86
N GLU A 6 4.36 -2.40 -13.20
CA GLU A 6 4.12 -3.10 -11.94
C GLU A 6 3.60 -2.17 -10.87
N ARG A 7 4.20 -0.98 -10.75
CA ARG A 7 3.74 -0.02 -9.75
C ARG A 7 2.33 0.46 -10.05
N LEU A 8 2.04 0.71 -11.33
CA LEU A 8 0.68 1.11 -11.71
C LEU A 8 -0.33 0.02 -11.36
N HIS A 9 0.05 -1.23 -11.56
CA HIS A 9 -0.83 -2.34 -11.20
C HIS A 9 -1.07 -2.38 -9.69
N LEU A 10 0.00 -2.27 -8.91
CA LEU A 10 -0.13 -2.25 -7.46
C LEU A 10 -1.03 -1.09 -7.00
N ARG A 11 -0.81 0.09 -7.59
CA ARG A 11 -1.59 1.26 -7.19
C ARG A 11 -3.07 1.06 -7.50
N ARG A 12 -3.38 0.57 -8.69
CA ARG A 12 -4.77 0.36 -9.08
C ARG A 12 -5.46 -0.66 -8.19
N GLN A 13 -4.75 -1.74 -7.86
CA GLN A 13 -5.32 -2.77 -7.00
C GLN A 13 -5.51 -2.25 -5.58
N LEU A 14 -4.57 -1.46 -5.09
CA LEU A 14 -4.71 -0.87 -3.77
C LEU A 14 -5.86 0.12 -3.74
N GLU A 15 -6.00 0.93 -4.78
CA GLU A 15 -7.12 1.87 -4.88
C GLU A 15 -8.46 1.11 -4.90
N ALA A 16 -8.52 0.01 -5.65
CA ALA A 16 -9.73 -0.81 -5.69
C ALA A 16 -10.05 -1.40 -4.32
N HIS A 17 -9.02 -1.83 -3.60
CA HIS A 17 -9.19 -2.37 -2.26
C HIS A 17 -9.79 -1.32 -1.33
N LEU A 18 -9.25 -0.11 -1.37
CA LEU A 18 -9.77 0.98 -0.53
C LEU A 18 -11.20 1.36 -0.92
N THR A 19 -11.49 1.35 -2.22
CA THR A 19 -12.84 1.63 -2.70
C THR A 19 -13.82 0.59 -2.16
N GLU A 20 -13.43 -0.68 -2.15
CA GLU A 20 -14.27 -1.74 -1.62
C GLU A 20 -14.53 -1.57 -0.12
N LEU A 21 -13.58 -1.00 0.59
CA LEU A 21 -13.75 -0.71 2.01
C LEU A 21 -14.61 0.53 2.25
N GLY A 22 -15.03 1.20 1.17
CA GLY A 22 -15.89 2.37 1.30
C GLY A 22 -15.14 3.69 1.35
N TYR A 23 -13.84 3.65 1.15
CA TYR A 23 -13.06 4.89 1.17
C TYR A 23 -13.24 5.65 -0.13
N SER A 24 -13.26 6.96 -0.06
CA SER A 24 -13.44 7.81 -1.22
C SER A 24 -12.28 8.75 -1.41
N CYS A 25 -12.18 9.28 -2.62
CA CYS A 25 -11.14 10.25 -2.94
C CYS A 25 -11.30 11.52 -2.14
N VAL A 26 -10.18 12.14 -1.83
CA VAL A 26 -10.18 13.44 -1.15
C VAL A 26 -9.21 14.34 -1.90
N ARG A 27 -9.62 15.59 -2.06
CA ARG A 27 -8.75 16.56 -2.73
C ARG A 27 -7.69 17.03 -1.73
N MET A 28 -6.44 16.85 -2.12
CA MET A 28 -5.33 17.30 -1.31
C MET A 28 -5.08 18.79 -1.51
N LYS A 29 -4.92 19.49 -0.42
CA LYS A 29 -4.46 20.86 -0.50
C LYS A 29 -2.96 20.86 -0.69
N ARG A 30 -2.40 22.04 -0.99
CA ARG A 30 -0.96 22.16 -1.15
C ARG A 30 -0.25 21.53 0.05
N ALA A 31 0.76 20.74 -0.22
CA ALA A 31 1.54 20.08 0.80
C ALA A 31 3.01 20.47 0.69
N THR A 32 3.64 20.75 1.81
CA THR A 32 5.08 20.99 1.86
C THR A 32 5.83 19.76 2.33
N LEU A 33 5.10 18.74 2.77
CA LEU A 33 5.67 17.50 3.24
C LEU A 33 5.52 16.43 2.17
N PRO A 34 6.23 15.31 2.30
CA PRO A 34 6.05 14.21 1.36
C PRO A 34 4.56 13.85 1.25
N VAL A 35 4.13 13.61 0.02
CA VAL A 35 2.73 13.28 -0.26
C VAL A 35 2.65 11.78 -0.55
N PRO A 36 1.73 11.05 0.09
CA PRO A 36 1.56 9.63 -0.22
C PRO A 36 1.00 9.45 -1.63
N GLU A 37 1.22 8.28 -2.20
CA GLU A 37 0.72 7.98 -3.54
C GLU A 37 -0.81 8.04 -3.58
N ILE A 38 -1.45 7.60 -2.51
CA ILE A 38 -2.90 7.52 -2.44
C ILE A 38 -3.37 8.17 -1.15
N VAL A 39 -4.37 9.03 -1.25
CA VAL A 39 -5.01 9.62 -0.07
C VAL A 39 -6.50 9.40 -0.20
N ARG A 40 -7.11 8.85 0.84
CA ARG A 40 -8.54 8.55 0.84
C ARG A 40 -9.14 8.95 2.19
N VAL A 41 -10.44 9.04 2.22
CA VAL A 41 -11.15 9.34 3.46
C VAL A 41 -12.23 8.28 3.67
N SER A 42 -12.32 7.81 4.91
CA SER A 42 -13.31 6.81 5.28
C SER A 42 -14.71 7.45 5.30
N PRO A 43 -15.74 6.70 4.88
CA PRO A 43 -17.11 7.22 4.99
C PRO A 43 -17.55 7.32 6.44
N VAL A 44 -16.89 6.59 7.33
CA VAL A 44 -17.23 6.59 8.75
C VAL A 44 -16.25 7.50 9.48
N ARG A 45 -16.76 8.58 10.07
CA ARG A 45 -15.98 9.51 10.88
C ARG A 45 -14.91 10.28 10.13
N GLY A 46 -14.89 10.22 8.79
CA GLY A 46 -13.96 10.98 8.00
C GLY A 46 -12.49 10.71 8.29
N ARG A 47 -12.16 9.47 8.65
CA ARG A 47 -10.77 9.10 8.94
C ARG A 47 -9.96 9.08 7.66
N ILE A 48 -8.75 9.60 7.75
CA ILE A 48 -7.86 9.66 6.60
C ILE A 48 -7.08 8.35 6.48
N ALA A 49 -6.89 7.90 5.25
CA ALA A 49 -6.08 6.73 4.94
C ALA A 49 -5.07 7.11 3.87
N TYR A 50 -3.84 6.70 4.08
CA TYR A 50 -2.77 6.85 3.10
C TYR A 50 -2.50 5.51 2.45
N GLY A 51 -2.07 5.52 1.20
CA GLY A 51 -1.65 4.32 0.50
C GLY A 51 -0.31 4.52 -0.17
N GLU A 52 0.52 3.51 -0.11
CA GLU A 52 1.82 3.49 -0.78
C GLU A 52 1.99 2.13 -1.43
N THR A 53 2.72 2.10 -2.54
CA THR A 53 3.04 0.83 -3.19
C THR A 53 4.52 0.54 -3.00
N VAL A 54 4.85 -0.72 -2.80
CA VAL A 54 6.23 -1.15 -2.61
C VAL A 54 6.53 -2.26 -3.59
N LEU A 55 7.50 -2.02 -4.46
CA LEU A 55 8.01 -3.03 -5.37
C LEU A 55 9.19 -3.72 -4.72
N ARG A 56 9.54 -4.88 -5.26
CA ARG A 56 10.68 -5.63 -4.75
C ARG A 56 11.94 -4.78 -4.72
N SER A 57 12.15 -3.98 -5.79
CA SER A 57 13.33 -3.12 -5.86
C SER A 57 13.32 -2.02 -4.82
N ASP A 58 12.13 -1.65 -4.31
CA ASP A 58 12.03 -0.60 -3.31
C ASP A 58 12.46 -1.07 -1.93
N LEU A 59 12.35 -2.37 -1.66
CA LEU A 59 12.56 -2.90 -0.31
C LEU A 59 13.94 -2.62 0.24
N ARG A 60 14.92 -2.40 -0.63
CA ARG A 60 16.28 -2.11 -0.23
C ARG A 60 16.64 -0.65 -0.33
N ARG A 61 15.71 0.19 -0.75
CA ARG A 61 15.99 1.60 -0.94
C ARG A 61 15.72 2.39 0.32
N ARG A 62 16.69 3.22 0.65
CA ARG A 62 16.57 4.08 1.82
C ARG A 62 15.38 5.02 1.71
N SER A 63 15.11 5.53 0.50
CA SER A 63 13.99 6.43 0.30
C SER A 63 12.66 5.74 0.61
N CYS A 64 12.55 4.46 0.29
CA CYS A 64 11.35 3.69 0.62
C CYS A 64 11.22 3.57 2.14
N HIS A 65 12.32 3.22 2.82
CA HIS A 65 12.31 3.08 4.27
C HIS A 65 11.89 4.38 4.95
N GLU A 66 12.39 5.50 4.45
CA GLU A 66 12.06 6.79 5.02
C GLU A 66 10.60 7.14 4.82
N ARG A 67 10.04 6.81 3.64
CA ARG A 67 8.62 7.04 3.40
C ARG A 67 7.74 6.18 4.29
N LEU A 68 8.10 4.90 4.44
CA LEU A 68 7.34 4.01 5.30
C LEU A 68 7.32 4.51 6.75
N LEU A 69 8.49 4.94 7.24
CA LEU A 69 8.55 5.50 8.59
C LEU A 69 7.74 6.78 8.69
N PHE A 70 7.90 7.66 7.73
CA PHE A 70 7.22 8.95 7.78
C PHE A 70 5.71 8.78 7.83
N PHE A 71 5.15 7.98 6.89
CA PHE A 71 3.70 7.85 6.82
C PHE A 71 3.14 6.99 7.95
N SER A 72 3.89 6.02 8.44
CA SER A 72 3.41 5.20 9.55
C SER A 72 3.31 5.99 10.84
N GLN A 73 4.03 7.10 10.94
CA GLN A 73 4.02 7.93 12.14
C GLN A 73 3.11 9.15 12.03
N ARG A 74 2.47 9.34 10.88
CA ARG A 74 1.60 10.50 10.70
C ARG A 74 0.35 10.39 11.56
N ARG A 75 -0.07 11.51 12.10
CA ARG A 75 -1.29 11.59 12.89
C ARG A 75 -2.09 12.81 12.47
N THR A 76 -3.38 12.75 12.72
CA THR A 76 -4.24 13.88 12.44
C THR A 76 -3.98 14.99 13.44
N ARG A 77 -4.62 16.15 13.23
CA ARG A 77 -4.54 17.27 14.16
C ARG A 77 -4.94 16.86 15.58
N HIS A 78 -5.87 15.93 15.69
CA HIS A 78 -6.35 15.46 16.99
C HIS A 78 -5.58 14.23 17.49
N ARG A 79 -4.41 14.00 16.93
CA ARG A 79 -3.52 12.91 17.34
C ARG A 79 -4.05 11.51 17.09
N SER A 80 -5.06 11.39 16.24
CA SER A 80 -5.52 10.08 15.80
C SER A 80 -4.56 9.53 14.75
N SER A 81 -4.26 8.24 14.83
CA SER A 81 -3.40 7.62 13.83
C SER A 81 -4.10 7.63 12.49
N ILE A 82 -3.33 7.95 11.45
CA ILE A 82 -3.83 7.86 10.09
C ILE A 82 -3.62 6.42 9.65
N LEU A 83 -4.64 5.83 9.05
CA LEU A 83 -4.53 4.46 8.55
C LEU A 83 -3.56 4.45 7.38
N PHE A 84 -2.67 3.47 7.36
CA PHE A 84 -1.64 3.41 6.33
C PHE A 84 -1.70 2.04 5.67
N PHE A 85 -2.02 2.04 4.37
CA PHE A 85 -2.14 0.81 3.58
C PHE A 85 -0.95 0.71 2.64
N ILE A 86 -0.32 -0.45 2.60
CA ILE A 86 0.84 -0.69 1.75
C ILE A 86 0.50 -1.82 0.78
N GLY A 87 0.46 -1.49 -0.52
CA GLY A 87 0.24 -2.49 -1.56
C GLY A 87 1.57 -3.08 -1.98
N VAL A 88 1.67 -4.40 -1.94
CA VAL A 88 2.90 -5.11 -2.25
C VAL A 88 2.55 -6.39 -3.01
N GLY A 89 3.45 -6.83 -3.89
CA GLY A 89 3.25 -8.11 -4.56
C GLY A 89 3.23 -9.26 -3.56
N GLU A 90 2.38 -10.24 -3.80
CA GLU A 90 2.24 -11.37 -2.88
C GLU A 90 3.58 -12.05 -2.58
N ALA A 91 4.42 -12.17 -3.60
CA ALA A 91 5.72 -12.83 -3.43
C ALA A 91 6.66 -12.03 -2.54
N ASP A 92 6.45 -10.73 -2.43
CA ASP A 92 7.32 -9.84 -1.67
C ASP A 92 6.78 -9.51 -0.29
N GLU A 93 5.59 -10.00 0.04
CA GLU A 93 4.97 -9.70 1.33
C GLU A 93 5.84 -10.11 2.51
N PRO A 94 6.42 -11.31 2.54
CA PRO A 94 7.26 -11.70 3.68
C PRO A 94 8.45 -10.77 3.89
N GLU A 95 9.06 -10.32 2.79
CA GLU A 95 10.19 -9.38 2.89
C GLU A 95 9.75 -8.04 3.43
N LEU A 96 8.57 -7.58 3.00
CA LEU A 96 8.04 -6.32 3.52
C LEU A 96 7.73 -6.44 5.00
N GLU A 97 7.11 -7.55 5.43
CA GLU A 97 6.82 -7.73 6.84
C GLU A 97 8.09 -7.72 7.68
N ALA A 98 9.15 -8.36 7.18
CA ALA A 98 10.43 -8.36 7.88
C ALA A 98 11.01 -6.94 7.96
N LEU A 99 10.87 -6.17 6.88
CA LEU A 99 11.33 -4.79 6.86
C LEU A 99 10.56 -3.93 7.86
N LEU A 100 9.24 -4.07 7.90
CA LEU A 100 8.42 -3.32 8.84
C LEU A 100 8.83 -3.63 10.28
N GLU A 101 9.09 -4.90 10.57
CA GLU A 101 9.55 -5.29 11.88
C GLU A 101 10.91 -4.66 12.20
N GLN A 102 11.81 -4.67 11.21
CA GLN A 102 13.12 -4.07 11.37
C GLN A 102 13.03 -2.57 11.64
N LEU A 103 12.06 -1.90 11.02
CA LEU A 103 11.85 -0.47 11.21
C LEU A 103 10.97 -0.16 12.44
N ASP A 104 10.57 -1.19 13.16
CA ASP A 104 9.70 -1.07 14.34
C ASP A 104 8.35 -0.46 14.00
N ILE A 105 7.81 -0.84 12.84
CA ILE A 105 6.49 -0.42 12.40
C ILE A 105 5.53 -1.60 12.62
N ARG A 106 4.48 -1.39 13.42
CA ARG A 106 3.52 -2.43 13.69
C ARG A 106 2.48 -2.54 12.59
N SER A 107 2.36 -3.71 12.02
CA SER A 107 1.31 -3.96 11.02
C SER A 107 0.00 -4.31 11.71
N GLY A 108 -1.08 -4.33 10.92
CA GLY A 108 -2.41 -4.64 11.45
C GLY A 108 -2.49 -6.00 12.12
N THR A 109 -1.72 -6.97 11.64
CA THR A 109 -1.70 -8.31 12.24
C THR A 109 -1.10 -8.30 13.64
N ARG A 110 -0.41 -7.22 13.98
CA ARG A 110 0.22 -7.06 15.30
C ARG A 110 -0.38 -5.90 16.08
N GLY A 111 -1.62 -5.54 15.72
CA GLY A 111 -2.35 -4.51 16.44
C GLY A 111 -2.03 -3.08 16.04
N GLY A 112 -1.30 -2.89 14.94
CA GLY A 112 -0.96 -1.56 14.46
C GLY A 112 -2.00 -1.00 13.51
N HIS A 113 -1.76 0.23 13.08
CA HIS A 113 -2.63 0.93 12.13
C HIS A 113 -2.11 0.82 10.68
N VAL A 114 -1.04 0.07 10.49
CA VAL A 114 -0.46 -0.16 9.17
C VAL A 114 -0.99 -1.48 8.63
N HIS A 115 -1.53 -1.46 7.42
CA HIS A 115 -2.15 -2.63 6.82
C HIS A 115 -1.42 -2.99 5.53
N VAL A 116 -0.89 -4.20 5.48
CA VAL A 116 -0.22 -4.71 4.29
C VAL A 116 -1.26 -5.40 3.41
N VAL A 117 -1.33 -5.02 2.15
CA VAL A 117 -2.28 -5.57 1.19
C VAL A 117 -1.51 -6.33 0.12
N PRO A 118 -1.49 -7.67 0.20
CA PRO A 118 -0.79 -8.45 -0.82
C PRO A 118 -1.59 -8.47 -2.12
N ILE A 119 -0.90 -8.28 -3.23
CA ILE A 119 -1.53 -8.16 -4.54
C ILE A 119 -0.85 -9.11 -5.50
N ALA A 120 -1.66 -9.84 -6.27
CA ALA A 120 -1.14 -10.75 -7.28
C ALA A 120 -0.59 -9.91 -8.44
N LEU A 121 0.69 -10.09 -8.74
CA LEU A 121 1.34 -9.36 -9.83
C LEU A 121 1.32 -10.15 -11.13
N SER A 122 1.37 -11.47 -11.04
CA SER A 122 1.35 -12.30 -12.24
C SER A 122 -0.08 -12.51 -12.65
N ALA A 123 -0.42 -11.90 -13.67
CA ALA A 123 -1.72 -12.13 -14.22
C ALA A 123 -1.73 -13.52 -14.81
N PRO A 124 -1.95 -13.67 -14.93
CA PRO A 124 -1.84 -14.20 -15.52
C PRO A 124 -1.97 -14.55 -16.56
N THR A 125 -1.46 -14.57 -16.35
CA THR A 125 -1.32 -14.68 -17.08
C THR A 125 -1.52 -15.63 -17.47
N ARG A 126 -1.50 -15.92 -17.21
CA ARG A 126 -1.36 -16.63 -17.45
C ARG A 126 -2.19 -17.45 -17.54
N ARG A 127 -2.45 -17.38 -17.76
CA ARG A 127 -2.83 -17.95 -17.76
C ARG A 127 -3.20 -18.75 -18.04
N ARG A 128 -3.19 -18.95 -18.32
CA ARG A 128 -3.26 -19.53 -18.49
C ARG A 128 -3.62 -20.36 -18.56
N THR A 129 -3.71 -20.55 -18.66
CA THR A 129 -3.78 -21.28 -18.63
C THR A 129 -4.28 -22.06 -18.70
N SER A 130 -4.51 -22.38 -18.74
CA SER A 130 -4.69 -23.07 -18.77
C SER A 130 -5.21 -23.76 -19.02
N PRO A 131 -5.21 -23.94 -19.19
CA PRO A 131 -5.43 -24.60 -19.32
C PRO A 131 -5.60 -25.24 -19.57
N ARG A 132 -5.40 -25.36 -19.82
CA ARG A 132 -5.18 -25.60 -19.98
C ARG A 132 -5.21 -26.12 -19.67
N GLU A 133 -5.12 -26.01 -19.56
CA GLU A 133 -4.95 -26.23 -19.25
C GLU A 133 -5.30 -26.78 -19.12
N ALA A 134 -5.51 -27.17 -19.33
CA ALA A 134 -5.56 -27.49 -19.34
C ALA A 134 -5.71 -28.07 -19.69
N ARG A 135 -5.56 -28.55 -19.87
CA ARG A 135 -5.32 -28.82 -20.19
C ARG A 135 -5.33 -29.28 -19.97
N GLY A 136 -5.54 -29.63 -20.06
CA GLY A 136 -5.28 -29.64 -19.76
C GLY A 136 -5.38 -29.77 -19.86
#